data_3e7087f199edb711100670b2d5c8361b
#
_entry.id   3e7087f199edb711100670b2d5c8361b
#
_cell.length_a   1.000
_cell.length_b   1.000
_cell.length_c   1.000
_cell.angle_alpha   90.00
_cell.angle_beta   90.00
_cell.angle_gamma   90.00
#
_symmetry.space_group_name_H-M   'P 1'
#
loop_
_entity.id
_entity.type
_entity.pdbx_description
1 polymer ?
#
loop_
_entity_poly.entity_id
_entity_poly.type
_entity_poly.pdbx_seq_one_letter_code
_entity_poly.pdbx_strand_id
1 'polypeptide(L)'
;MRSSATPASPALPGVTTVAVMISESGSTAAGGLFSKDRFGINLDAGSITCPGGVTAPIRPARAGGGTAYFGSACTDCPLRAQCTTAAGGRTVSVGPYEQTLTDARARQTDPAWTADYRATRPKVERKLGHLVRRHHGGRRARVRGTARVDDDFRLLAAATNLARMAVLGMCGTTQGWAVAA
;
A
#
# COMPACT_ATOMS: atom_id res chain seq x y z
N MET A 1 -33.05 -13.84 -14.99
CA MET A 1 -32.17 -13.16 -14.04
C MET A 1 -30.88 -12.89 -14.77
N ARG A 2 -30.61 -11.62 -15.14
CA ARG A 2 -29.40 -11.23 -15.87
C ARG A 2 -28.40 -10.74 -14.85
N SER A 3 -27.28 -11.47 -14.71
CA SER A 3 -26.13 -11.05 -13.92
C SER A 3 -25.47 -9.87 -14.61
N SER A 4 -25.52 -8.68 -13.98
CA SER A 4 -24.83 -7.50 -14.45
C SER A 4 -23.40 -7.54 -13.93
N ALA A 5 -22.46 -7.94 -14.80
CA ALA A 5 -21.03 -7.76 -14.55
C ALA A 5 -20.73 -6.26 -14.62
N THR A 6 -20.23 -5.69 -13.53
CA THR A 6 -19.70 -4.33 -13.47
C THR A 6 -18.43 -4.27 -14.33
N PRO A 7 -18.34 -3.38 -15.34
CA PRO A 7 -17.13 -3.27 -16.13
C PRO A 7 -15.98 -2.73 -15.27
N ALA A 8 -14.83 -3.39 -15.39
CA ALA A 8 -13.59 -2.91 -14.79
C ALA A 8 -13.26 -1.53 -15.38
N SER A 9 -13.02 -0.54 -14.52
CA SER A 9 -12.55 0.79 -14.92
C SER A 9 -11.27 0.66 -15.75
N PRO A 10 -11.17 1.31 -16.92
CA PRO A 10 -9.94 1.30 -17.71
C PRO A 10 -8.83 2.00 -16.92
N ALA A 11 -7.70 1.33 -16.78
CA ALA A 11 -6.48 1.92 -16.23
C ALA A 11 -6.05 3.08 -17.15
N LEU A 12 -5.94 4.28 -16.60
CA LEU A 12 -5.42 5.44 -17.31
C LEU A 12 -3.96 5.18 -17.72
N PRO A 13 -3.60 5.26 -19.00
CA PRO A 13 -2.21 5.08 -19.42
C PRO A 13 -1.37 6.25 -18.91
N GLY A 14 -0.30 5.95 -18.18
CA GLY A 14 0.71 6.92 -17.73
C GLY A 14 0.68 7.31 -16.25
N VAL A 15 -0.22 6.80 -15.43
CA VAL A 15 -0.12 6.95 -13.97
C VAL A 15 0.81 5.87 -13.44
N THR A 16 2.09 6.23 -13.25
CA THR A 16 3.01 5.41 -12.47
C THR A 16 2.47 5.37 -11.04
N THR A 17 1.81 4.30 -10.69
CA THR A 17 1.39 4.05 -9.30
C THR A 17 2.65 4.02 -8.47
N VAL A 18 2.83 5.00 -7.58
CA VAL A 18 3.90 4.99 -6.59
C VAL A 18 3.61 3.81 -5.66
N ALA A 19 4.26 2.69 -5.92
CA ALA A 19 4.15 1.53 -5.06
C ALA A 19 4.88 1.85 -3.75
N VAL A 20 4.12 2.03 -2.68
CA VAL A 20 4.67 2.07 -1.34
C VAL A 20 5.14 0.66 -1.01
N MET A 21 6.45 0.47 -0.76
CA MET A 21 6.94 -0.80 -0.24
C MET A 21 6.32 -1.00 1.13
N ILE A 22 5.43 -1.97 1.20
CA ILE A 22 4.97 -2.49 2.48
C ILE A 22 6.17 -3.28 3.01
N SER A 23 6.74 -2.83 4.13
CA SER A 23 7.83 -3.53 4.79
C SER A 23 7.48 -5.02 4.89
N GLU A 24 8.34 -5.88 4.38
CA GLU A 24 8.28 -7.30 4.69
C GLU A 24 8.57 -7.44 6.20
N SER A 25 7.51 -7.31 7.00
CA SER A 25 7.52 -7.85 8.34
C SER A 25 7.74 -9.34 8.15
N GLY A 26 8.91 -9.83 8.51
CA GLY A 26 9.20 -11.23 8.46
C GLY A 26 8.02 -12.04 9.03
N SER A 27 7.94 -13.33 8.76
CA SER A 27 6.84 -14.23 9.14
C SER A 27 6.48 -14.25 10.64
N THR A 28 7.10 -13.39 11.43
CA THR A 28 6.92 -13.19 12.87
C THR A 28 6.58 -11.74 13.18
N ALA A 29 5.53 -11.53 14.00
CA ALA A 29 5.21 -10.25 14.59
C ALA A 29 6.22 -9.90 15.71
N ALA A 30 6.20 -8.64 16.18
CA ALA A 30 6.97 -8.23 17.36
C ALA A 30 6.71 -9.22 18.52
N GLY A 31 7.77 -9.73 19.14
CA GLY A 31 7.68 -10.75 20.19
C GLY A 31 7.73 -12.21 19.71
N GLY A 32 8.09 -12.48 18.44
CA GLY A 32 8.29 -13.84 17.92
C GLY A 32 7.00 -14.61 17.61
N LEU A 33 5.84 -13.98 17.71
CA LEU A 33 4.54 -14.58 17.39
C LEU A 33 4.27 -14.56 15.87
N PHE A 34 3.39 -15.45 15.41
CA PHE A 34 2.97 -15.46 14.00
C PHE A 34 2.39 -14.11 13.57
N SER A 35 2.92 -13.58 12.46
CA SER A 35 2.35 -12.41 11.79
C SER A 35 1.06 -12.78 11.06
N LYS A 36 0.32 -11.77 10.62
CA LYS A 36 -0.91 -11.94 9.86
C LYS A 36 -0.70 -12.73 8.55
N ASP A 37 0.47 -12.67 7.97
CA ASP A 37 0.80 -13.33 6.70
C ASP A 37 0.85 -14.87 6.81
N ARG A 38 0.87 -15.41 8.05
CA ARG A 38 0.76 -16.84 8.30
C ARG A 38 -0.68 -17.35 8.28
N PHE A 39 -1.65 -16.47 8.14
CA PHE A 39 -3.08 -16.79 8.11
C PHE A 39 -3.60 -16.72 6.68
N GLY A 40 -4.31 -17.76 6.24
CA GLY A 40 -5.00 -17.76 4.95
C GLY A 40 -6.27 -16.90 5.02
N ILE A 41 -6.27 -15.73 4.40
CA ILE A 41 -7.41 -14.81 4.39
C ILE A 41 -8.16 -15.00 3.08
N ASN A 42 -9.42 -15.42 3.18
CA ASN A 42 -10.35 -15.53 2.06
C ASN A 42 -11.45 -14.48 2.24
N LEU A 43 -11.33 -13.37 1.50
CA LEU A 43 -12.27 -12.25 1.60
C LEU A 43 -13.59 -12.57 0.91
N ASP A 44 -13.59 -13.38 -0.16
CA ASP A 44 -14.81 -13.77 -0.88
C ASP A 44 -15.67 -14.70 -0.02
N ALA A 45 -15.04 -15.66 0.67
CA ALA A 45 -15.72 -16.53 1.64
C ALA A 45 -15.95 -15.87 3.00
N GLY A 46 -15.42 -14.68 3.25
CA GLY A 46 -15.52 -13.99 4.53
C GLY A 46 -14.90 -14.79 5.69
N SER A 47 -13.76 -15.45 5.47
CA SER A 47 -13.16 -16.37 6.44
C SER A 47 -11.65 -16.24 6.53
N ILE A 48 -11.07 -16.67 7.67
CA ILE A 48 -9.64 -16.73 7.91
C ILE A 48 -9.29 -18.10 8.43
N THR A 49 -8.27 -18.73 7.84
CA THR A 49 -7.72 -20.01 8.28
C THR A 49 -6.39 -19.77 9.01
N CYS A 50 -6.27 -20.27 10.24
CA CYS A 50 -5.03 -20.16 11.01
C CYS A 50 -3.98 -21.21 10.59
N PRO A 51 -2.70 -21.05 10.97
CA PRO A 51 -1.66 -22.04 10.69
C PRO A 51 -1.93 -23.45 11.23
N GLY A 52 -2.79 -23.58 12.23
CA GLY A 52 -3.26 -24.86 12.78
C GLY A 52 -4.43 -25.48 12.00
N GLY A 53 -4.84 -24.90 10.85
CA GLY A 53 -5.90 -25.44 10.00
C GLY A 53 -7.33 -25.08 10.41
N VAL A 54 -7.52 -24.33 11.49
CA VAL A 54 -8.87 -23.91 11.94
C VAL A 54 -9.31 -22.68 11.16
N THR A 55 -10.53 -22.72 10.62
CA THR A 55 -11.14 -21.60 9.90
C THR A 55 -12.18 -20.89 10.79
N ALA A 56 -12.09 -19.57 10.84
CA ALA A 56 -13.02 -18.72 11.59
C ALA A 56 -13.66 -17.68 10.63
N PRO A 57 -14.96 -17.36 10.80
CA PRO A 57 -15.61 -16.34 9.99
C PRO A 57 -15.13 -14.93 10.35
N ILE A 58 -15.05 -14.06 9.37
CA ILE A 58 -14.79 -12.64 9.57
C ILE A 58 -16.09 -11.97 9.99
N ARG A 59 -16.13 -11.45 11.20
CA ARG A 59 -17.25 -10.60 11.67
C ARG A 59 -17.04 -9.20 11.09
N PRO A 60 -17.96 -8.71 10.25
CA PRO A 60 -17.78 -7.40 9.60
C PRO A 60 -17.76 -6.26 10.61
N ALA A 61 -16.94 -5.25 10.34
CA ALA A 61 -16.89 -4.02 11.10
C ALA A 61 -17.63 -2.89 10.35
N ARG A 62 -18.21 -1.96 11.10
CA ARG A 62 -19.00 -0.85 10.54
C ARG A 62 -18.21 0.05 9.58
N ALA A 63 -16.91 0.18 9.80
CA ALA A 63 -16.01 0.99 8.97
C ALA A 63 -15.42 0.21 7.77
N GLY A 64 -15.94 -0.98 7.48
CA GLY A 64 -15.40 -1.91 6.50
C GLY A 64 -14.33 -2.83 7.09
N GLY A 65 -14.04 -3.93 6.37
CA GLY A 65 -13.19 -5.01 6.89
C GLY A 65 -13.88 -5.81 7.98
N GLY A 66 -13.13 -6.33 8.95
CA GLY A 66 -13.70 -7.14 10.02
C GLY A 66 -12.67 -7.83 10.88
N THR A 67 -13.14 -8.75 11.73
CA THR A 67 -12.29 -9.46 12.69
C THR A 67 -12.72 -10.91 12.80
N ALA A 68 -11.76 -11.83 12.72
CA ALA A 68 -11.96 -13.25 13.01
C ALA A 68 -11.41 -13.58 14.41
N TYR A 69 -12.19 -14.35 15.15
CA TYR A 69 -11.88 -14.80 16.51
C TYR A 69 -11.74 -16.32 16.51
N PHE A 70 -10.62 -16.82 16.97
CA PHE A 70 -10.35 -18.26 17.03
C PHE A 70 -10.73 -18.87 18.40
N GLY A 71 -10.81 -18.05 19.44
CA GLY A 71 -11.40 -18.41 20.73
C GLY A 71 -10.89 -19.72 21.31
N SER A 72 -11.84 -20.59 21.69
CA SER A 72 -11.56 -21.89 22.29
C SER A 72 -10.75 -22.84 21.41
N ALA A 73 -10.76 -22.68 20.08
CA ALA A 73 -9.92 -23.48 19.19
C ALA A 73 -8.41 -23.29 19.43
N CYS A 74 -8.03 -22.23 20.15
CA CYS A 74 -6.64 -22.00 20.55
C CYS A 74 -6.26 -22.69 21.87
N THR A 75 -7.20 -23.25 22.63
CA THR A 75 -6.94 -23.79 23.98
C THR A 75 -5.95 -24.92 23.94
N ASP A 76 -6.20 -25.91 23.10
CA ASP A 76 -5.39 -27.13 22.97
C ASP A 76 -4.54 -27.12 21.69
N CYS A 77 -4.35 -25.94 21.09
CA CYS A 77 -3.61 -25.81 19.86
C CYS A 77 -2.08 -25.96 20.12
N PRO A 78 -1.39 -26.89 19.44
CA PRO A 78 0.06 -27.09 19.61
C PRO A 78 0.90 -25.88 19.19
N LEU A 79 0.34 -25.01 18.35
CA LEU A 79 0.99 -23.78 17.88
C LEU A 79 0.67 -22.55 18.76
N ARG A 80 -0.09 -22.72 19.85
CA ARG A 80 -0.54 -21.59 20.68
C ARG A 80 0.60 -20.70 21.14
N ALA A 81 1.68 -21.30 21.65
CA ALA A 81 2.83 -20.55 22.17
C ALA A 81 3.51 -19.65 21.11
N GLN A 82 3.46 -20.05 19.83
CA GLN A 82 3.99 -19.29 18.70
C GLN A 82 2.94 -18.34 18.09
N CYS A 83 1.69 -18.45 18.46
CA CYS A 83 0.58 -17.75 17.82
C CYS A 83 0.02 -16.62 18.69
N THR A 84 -0.22 -16.86 19.98
CA THR A 84 -0.87 -15.89 20.86
C THR A 84 -0.59 -16.13 22.33
N THR A 85 -0.39 -15.04 23.08
CA THR A 85 -0.34 -15.04 24.55
C THR A 85 -1.71 -14.72 25.18
N ALA A 86 -2.70 -14.32 24.37
CA ALA A 86 -4.01 -13.93 24.86
C ALA A 86 -4.79 -15.13 25.40
N ALA A 87 -5.38 -14.99 26.59
CA ALA A 87 -6.19 -16.03 27.22
C ALA A 87 -7.40 -16.42 26.35
N GLY A 88 -8.04 -15.46 25.70
CA GLY A 88 -9.19 -15.66 24.81
C GLY A 88 -8.86 -16.16 23.40
N GLY A 89 -7.61 -16.56 23.14
CA GLY A 89 -7.18 -17.05 21.83
C GLY A 89 -6.78 -15.95 20.85
N ARG A 90 -6.39 -16.35 19.64
CA ARG A 90 -5.93 -15.42 18.58
C ARG A 90 -7.10 -14.67 17.97
N THR A 91 -6.87 -13.40 17.73
CA THR A 91 -7.76 -12.53 16.96
C THR A 91 -6.99 -11.98 15.74
N VAL A 92 -7.61 -11.99 14.56
CA VAL A 92 -7.04 -11.45 13.34
C VAL A 92 -7.99 -10.44 12.74
N SER A 93 -7.51 -9.20 12.56
CA SER A 93 -8.30 -8.13 11.95
C SER A 93 -7.91 -7.93 10.49
N VAL A 94 -8.90 -7.71 9.63
CA VAL A 94 -8.76 -7.33 8.22
C VAL A 94 -9.29 -5.91 8.04
N GLY A 95 -8.53 -5.10 7.33
CA GLY A 95 -8.94 -3.73 7.01
C GLY A 95 -9.85 -3.65 5.78
N PRO A 96 -10.45 -2.49 5.51
CA PRO A 96 -11.27 -2.30 4.32
C PRO A 96 -10.49 -2.41 3.00
N TYR A 97 -9.17 -2.27 3.05
CA TYR A 97 -8.27 -2.33 1.89
C TYR A 97 -7.44 -3.61 1.85
N GLU A 98 -7.86 -4.66 2.55
CA GLU A 98 -7.08 -5.91 2.67
C GLU A 98 -6.76 -6.53 1.32
N GLN A 99 -7.72 -6.55 0.39
CA GLN A 99 -7.50 -7.07 -0.97
C GLN A 99 -6.37 -6.30 -1.67
N THR A 100 -6.42 -4.97 -1.64
CA THR A 100 -5.38 -4.12 -2.24
C THR A 100 -4.00 -4.37 -1.63
N LEU A 101 -3.94 -4.60 -0.31
CA LEU A 101 -2.69 -4.92 0.39
C LEU A 101 -2.17 -6.30 0.00
N THR A 102 -3.06 -7.29 -0.15
CA THR A 102 -2.71 -8.63 -0.60
C THR A 102 -2.17 -8.62 -2.03
N ASP A 103 -2.84 -7.91 -2.94
CA ASP A 103 -2.39 -7.74 -4.32
C ASP A 103 -1.04 -7.01 -4.41
N ALA A 104 -0.82 -6.02 -3.55
CA ALA A 104 0.45 -5.30 -3.47
C ALA A 104 1.58 -6.22 -2.99
N ARG A 105 1.34 -7.07 -1.98
CA ARG A 105 2.32 -8.07 -1.51
C ARG A 105 2.63 -9.10 -2.59
N ALA A 106 1.60 -9.62 -3.27
CA ALA A 106 1.79 -10.56 -4.37
C ALA A 106 2.67 -9.97 -5.49
N ARG A 107 2.44 -8.70 -5.85
CA ARG A 107 3.29 -8.00 -6.83
C ARG A 107 4.74 -7.85 -6.38
N GLN A 108 4.99 -7.65 -5.09
CA GLN A 108 6.35 -7.51 -4.56
C GLN A 108 7.17 -8.81 -4.64
N THR A 109 6.50 -9.97 -4.74
CA THR A 109 7.18 -11.26 -4.97
C THR A 109 7.51 -11.52 -6.43
N ASP A 110 6.96 -10.72 -7.37
CA ASP A 110 7.28 -10.81 -8.80
C ASP A 110 8.69 -10.25 -9.08
N PRO A 111 9.62 -11.05 -9.61
CA PRO A 111 10.97 -10.62 -9.92
C PRO A 111 11.03 -9.46 -10.93
N ALA A 112 10.13 -9.44 -11.93
CA ALA A 112 10.09 -8.38 -12.93
C ALA A 112 9.67 -7.06 -12.31
N TRP A 113 8.64 -7.06 -11.48
CA TRP A 113 8.21 -5.89 -10.71
C TRP A 113 9.30 -5.40 -9.76
N THR A 114 9.97 -6.32 -9.05
CA THR A 114 11.06 -5.99 -8.12
C THR A 114 12.25 -5.35 -8.84
N ALA A 115 12.60 -5.84 -10.04
CA ALA A 115 13.67 -5.27 -10.86
C ALA A 115 13.33 -3.85 -11.31
N ASP A 116 12.11 -3.62 -11.85
CA ASP A 116 11.63 -2.29 -12.25
C ASP A 116 11.58 -1.33 -11.06
N TYR A 117 11.05 -1.77 -9.92
CA TYR A 117 11.02 -0.98 -8.71
C TYR A 117 12.41 -0.53 -8.27
N ARG A 118 13.40 -1.44 -8.23
CA ARG A 118 14.79 -1.11 -7.88
C ARG A 118 15.43 -0.11 -8.86
N ALA A 119 15.12 -0.23 -10.15
CA ALA A 119 15.61 0.69 -11.17
C ALA A 119 14.96 2.08 -11.08
N THR A 120 13.70 2.14 -10.67
CA THR A 120 12.89 3.37 -10.66
C THR A 120 12.95 4.12 -9.33
N ARG A 121 12.95 3.41 -8.20
CA ARG A 121 12.96 3.99 -6.84
C ARG A 121 14.03 5.05 -6.62
N PRO A 122 15.31 4.86 -7.01
CA PRO A 122 16.34 5.89 -6.81
C PRO A 122 16.03 7.20 -7.55
N LYS A 123 15.33 7.14 -8.68
CA LYS A 123 14.90 8.32 -9.45
C LYS A 123 13.84 9.11 -8.67
N VAL A 124 12.87 8.41 -8.09
CA VAL A 124 11.80 9.01 -7.27
C VAL A 124 12.38 9.60 -5.98
N GLU A 125 13.20 8.86 -5.26
CA GLU A 125 13.83 9.31 -4.03
C GLU A 125 14.72 10.54 -4.25
N ARG A 126 15.48 10.57 -5.35
CA ARG A 126 16.27 11.74 -5.75
C ARG A 126 15.37 12.96 -6.00
N LYS A 127 14.22 12.76 -6.63
CA LYS A 127 13.26 13.82 -6.89
C LYS A 127 12.66 14.35 -5.59
N LEU A 128 12.23 13.46 -4.69
CA LEU A 128 11.72 13.84 -3.37
C LEU A 128 12.81 14.54 -2.54
N GLY A 129 14.04 13.98 -2.54
CA GLY A 129 15.19 14.60 -1.88
C GLY A 129 15.48 16.01 -2.42
N HIS A 130 15.26 16.25 -3.70
CA HIS A 130 15.36 17.57 -4.30
C HIS A 130 14.27 18.53 -3.80
N LEU A 131 13.02 18.10 -3.74
CA LEU A 131 11.89 18.88 -3.23
C LEU A 131 12.07 19.32 -1.77
N VAL A 132 12.61 18.44 -0.92
CA VAL A 132 12.81 18.73 0.51
C VAL A 132 14.10 19.49 0.82
N ARG A 133 14.89 19.86 -0.18
CA ARG A 133 16.06 20.74 0.02
C ARG A 133 15.62 22.10 0.55
N ARG A 134 16.52 22.73 1.35
CA ARG A 134 16.23 23.96 2.07
C ARG A 134 15.75 25.09 1.15
N HIS A 135 16.36 25.23 -0.02
CA HIS A 135 16.05 26.29 -1.00
C HIS A 135 14.74 26.07 -1.76
N HIS A 136 14.19 24.83 -1.80
CA HIS A 136 12.88 24.55 -2.40
C HIS A 136 11.73 24.61 -1.40
N GLY A 137 12.02 24.63 -0.09
CA GLY A 137 11.01 24.82 0.96
C GLY A 137 10.13 23.61 1.28
N GLY A 138 10.29 22.46 0.61
CA GLY A 138 9.44 21.28 0.80
C GLY A 138 9.66 20.52 2.12
N ARG A 139 10.62 20.96 2.96
CA ARG A 139 10.94 20.31 4.23
C ARG A 139 9.91 20.59 5.34
N ARG A 140 9.22 21.72 5.25
CA ARG A 140 8.21 22.14 6.22
C ARG A 140 7.05 22.78 5.48
N ALA A 141 5.84 22.43 5.87
CA ALA A 141 4.67 23.14 5.39
C ALA A 141 4.71 24.61 5.82
N ARG A 142 4.47 25.52 4.90
CA ARG A 142 4.44 26.97 5.11
C ARG A 142 3.09 27.45 5.62
N VAL A 143 2.08 26.62 5.53
CA VAL A 143 0.68 26.89 5.87
C VAL A 143 0.16 25.84 6.84
N ARG A 144 -0.99 26.12 7.49
CA ARG A 144 -1.67 25.20 8.39
C ARG A 144 -2.97 24.69 7.78
N GLY A 145 -3.37 23.48 8.16
CA GLY A 145 -4.58 22.79 7.68
C GLY A 145 -4.31 21.92 6.46
N THR A 146 -4.90 20.72 6.44
CA THR A 146 -4.60 19.67 5.46
C THR A 146 -4.80 20.13 4.01
N ALA A 147 -5.92 20.81 3.72
CA ALA A 147 -6.21 21.31 2.37
C ALA A 147 -5.15 22.31 1.89
N ARG A 148 -4.82 23.31 2.72
CA ARG A 148 -3.82 24.32 2.36
C ARG A 148 -2.42 23.72 2.21
N VAL A 149 -2.06 22.75 3.03
CA VAL A 149 -0.78 22.02 2.93
C VAL A 149 -0.74 21.24 1.63
N ASP A 150 -1.83 20.58 1.23
CA ASP A 150 -1.92 19.86 -0.05
C ASP A 150 -1.73 20.81 -1.24
N ASP A 151 -2.41 21.95 -1.24
CA ASP A 151 -2.25 22.96 -2.29
C ASP A 151 -0.83 23.52 -2.36
N ASP A 152 -0.19 23.81 -1.20
CA ASP A 152 1.19 24.30 -1.13
C ASP A 152 2.19 23.30 -1.71
N PHE A 153 2.02 22.01 -1.41
CA PHE A 153 2.85 20.94 -1.98
C PHE A 153 2.60 20.70 -3.46
N ARG A 154 1.36 20.82 -3.93
CA ARG A 154 1.02 20.75 -5.37
C ARG A 154 1.69 21.88 -6.16
N LEU A 155 1.64 23.11 -5.65
CA LEU A 155 2.32 24.25 -6.26
C LEU A 155 3.84 24.06 -6.29
N LEU A 156 4.45 23.57 -5.20
CA LEU A 156 5.87 23.28 -5.15
C LEU A 156 6.26 22.18 -6.16
N ALA A 157 5.46 21.14 -6.27
CA ALA A 157 5.68 20.06 -7.23
C ALA A 157 5.55 20.57 -8.67
N ALA A 158 4.55 21.39 -8.96
CA ALA A 158 4.37 22.00 -10.28
C ALA A 158 5.56 22.89 -10.65
N ALA A 159 5.97 23.80 -9.77
CA ALA A 159 7.13 24.67 -10.00
C ALA A 159 8.43 23.88 -10.23
N THR A 160 8.65 22.81 -9.47
CA THR A 160 9.84 21.96 -9.63
C THR A 160 9.80 21.18 -10.94
N ASN A 161 8.63 20.74 -11.39
CA ASN A 161 8.46 20.06 -12.66
C ASN A 161 8.67 21.01 -13.85
N LEU A 162 8.11 22.23 -13.77
CA LEU A 162 8.35 23.26 -14.79
C LEU A 162 9.83 23.63 -14.91
N ALA A 163 10.51 23.85 -13.78
CA ALA A 163 11.95 24.09 -13.78
C ALA A 163 12.74 22.91 -14.40
N ARG A 164 12.29 21.68 -14.17
CA ARG A 164 12.90 20.50 -14.77
C ARG A 164 12.67 20.42 -16.27
N MET A 165 11.45 20.76 -16.72
CA MET A 165 11.14 20.82 -18.17
C MET A 165 12.04 21.85 -18.87
N ALA A 166 12.23 23.02 -18.27
CA ALA A 166 13.15 24.03 -18.81
C ALA A 166 14.60 23.51 -18.92
N VAL A 167 15.11 22.82 -17.89
CA VAL A 167 16.45 22.21 -17.90
C VAL A 167 16.58 21.12 -18.97
N LEU A 168 15.48 20.42 -19.29
CA LEU A 168 15.46 19.40 -20.35
C LEU A 168 15.24 20.00 -21.75
N GLY A 169 15.18 21.33 -21.88
CA GLY A 169 14.94 21.99 -23.16
C GLY A 169 13.51 21.79 -23.68
N MET A 170 12.56 21.45 -22.83
CA MET A 170 11.17 21.31 -23.28
C MET A 170 10.55 22.67 -23.56
N CYS A 171 9.95 22.80 -24.74
CA CYS A 171 9.22 24.00 -25.16
C CYS A 171 7.80 23.65 -25.64
N GLY A 172 6.89 24.60 -25.53
CA GLY A 172 5.54 24.50 -26.10
C GLY A 172 5.59 24.62 -27.61
N THR A 173 4.89 23.74 -28.31
CA THR A 173 4.68 23.79 -29.75
C THR A 173 3.18 23.83 -30.04
N THR A 174 2.80 24.07 -31.29
CA THR A 174 1.38 24.01 -31.71
C THR A 174 0.77 22.62 -31.58
N GLN A 175 1.60 21.57 -31.47
CA GLN A 175 1.18 20.18 -31.32
C GLN A 175 1.35 19.65 -29.88
N GLY A 176 1.79 20.49 -28.93
CA GLY A 176 2.06 20.10 -27.55
C GLY A 176 3.48 20.44 -27.07
N TRP A 177 3.97 19.68 -26.13
CA TRP A 177 5.31 19.85 -25.57
C TRP A 177 6.34 19.00 -26.33
N ALA A 178 7.45 19.59 -26.72
CA ALA A 178 8.57 18.90 -27.38
C ALA A 178 9.89 19.32 -26.75
N VAL A 179 10.92 18.48 -26.88
CA VAL A 179 12.31 18.85 -26.54
C VAL A 179 12.85 19.68 -27.69
N ALA A 180 13.44 20.83 -27.40
CA ALA A 180 14.12 21.65 -28.38
C ALA A 180 15.27 20.83 -29.00
N ALA A 181 15.34 20.81 -30.32
CA ALA A 181 16.38 20.13 -31.07
C ALA A 181 17.74 20.83 -30.92
#